data_ec9a61bbe4ac09085cb769e4fec726d1
#
_entry.id   ec9a61bbe4ac09085cb769e4fec726d1
#
_cell.length_a   1.000
_cell.length_b   1.000
_cell.length_c   1.000
_cell.angle_alpha   90.00
_cell.angle_beta   90.00
_cell.angle_gamma   90.00
#
_symmetry.space_group_name_H-M   'P 1'
#
loop_
_entity.id
_entity.type
_entity.pdbx_description
1 polymer ?
#
loop_
_entity_poly.entity_id
_entity_poly.type
_entity_poly.pdbx_seq_one_letter_code
_entity_poly.pdbx_strand_id
1 'polypeptide(L)' 'MKNDKNDRLSDGLEQLLAQQEAELINRAKKVLMAYLNMTEPQAHQFIVKQAMNLRRSKVDIAEGILKTYEL' A
#
# COMPACT_ATOMS: atom_id res chain seq x y z
N MET A 1 8.52 3.52 31.82
CA MET A 1 8.28 4.79 31.16
C MET A 1 9.04 4.90 29.86
N LYS A 2 8.43 5.47 28.87
CA LYS A 2 9.03 5.53 27.56
C LYS A 2 10.13 6.57 27.46
N ASN A 3 11.09 6.27 26.62
CA ASN A 3 12.18 7.19 26.33
C ASN A 3 11.76 8.11 25.18
N ASP A 4 11.75 9.40 25.43
CA ASP A 4 11.31 10.37 24.43
C ASP A 4 12.14 10.31 23.17
N LYS A 5 13.44 10.10 23.30
CA LYS A 5 14.32 10.02 22.14
C LYS A 5 13.97 8.84 21.25
N ASN A 6 13.72 7.69 21.86
CA ASN A 6 13.35 6.50 21.11
C ASN A 6 12.00 6.69 20.44
N ASP A 7 11.06 7.34 21.13
CA ASP A 7 9.76 7.61 20.55
C ASP A 7 9.88 8.49 19.31
N ARG A 8 10.73 9.52 19.35
CA ARG A 8 10.90 10.38 18.18
C ARG A 8 11.49 9.65 17.00
N LEU A 9 12.49 8.81 17.25
CA LEU A 9 13.11 8.05 16.19
C LEU A 9 12.11 7.07 15.57
N SER A 10 11.33 6.40 16.42
CA SER A 10 10.32 5.49 15.94
C SER A 10 9.27 6.20 15.10
N ASP A 11 8.83 7.37 15.56
CA ASP A 11 7.82 8.13 14.84
C ASP A 11 8.34 8.54 13.45
N GLY A 12 9.59 8.99 13.36
CA GLY A 12 10.16 9.37 12.08
C GLY A 12 10.26 8.21 11.12
N LEU A 13 10.70 7.05 11.62
CA LEU A 13 10.80 5.87 10.79
C LEU A 13 9.43 5.39 10.34
N GLU A 14 8.46 5.41 11.24
CA GLU A 14 7.11 4.99 10.91
C GLU A 14 6.50 5.88 9.82
N GLN A 15 6.75 7.18 9.90
CA GLN A 15 6.23 8.09 8.89
C GLN A 15 6.85 7.82 7.52
N LEU A 16 8.15 7.56 7.47
CA LEU A 16 8.80 7.23 6.22
C LEU A 16 8.24 5.96 5.61
N LEU A 17 8.08 4.92 6.44
CA LEU A 17 7.52 3.66 5.98
C LEU A 17 6.09 3.85 5.49
N ALA A 18 5.30 4.63 6.22
CA ALA A 18 3.91 4.87 5.84
C ALA A 18 3.83 5.59 4.50
N GLN A 19 4.73 6.53 4.24
CA GLN A 19 4.76 7.23 2.96
C GLN A 19 5.12 6.29 1.83
N GLN A 20 6.13 5.44 2.03
CA GLN A 20 6.53 4.48 1.00
C GLN A 20 5.40 3.49 0.71
N GLU A 21 4.72 3.03 1.75
CA GLU A 21 3.60 2.12 1.57
C GLU A 21 2.45 2.79 0.84
N ALA A 22 2.15 4.04 1.17
CA ALA A 22 1.10 4.77 0.48
C ALA A 22 1.44 4.96 -1.00
N GLU A 23 2.70 5.22 -1.31
CA GLU A 23 3.12 5.37 -2.69
C GLU A 23 2.95 4.08 -3.48
N LEU A 24 3.32 2.95 -2.88
CA LEU A 24 3.14 1.66 -3.52
C LEU A 24 1.66 1.39 -3.81
N ILE A 25 0.81 1.65 -2.84
CA ILE A 25 -0.61 1.44 -3.00
C ILE A 25 -1.17 2.37 -4.08
N ASN A 26 -0.73 3.62 -4.10
CA ASN A 26 -1.18 4.56 -5.12
C ASN A 26 -0.74 4.13 -6.51
N ARG A 27 0.49 3.64 -6.65
CA ARG A 27 0.96 3.12 -7.94
C ARG A 27 0.13 1.92 -8.38
N ALA A 28 -0.16 1.02 -7.46
CA ALA A 28 -0.98 -0.14 -7.79
C ALA A 28 -2.38 0.27 -8.22
N LYS A 29 -2.96 1.27 -7.55
CA LYS A 29 -4.27 1.77 -7.96
C LYS A 29 -4.23 2.32 -9.39
N LYS A 30 -3.18 3.08 -9.71
CA LYS A 30 -3.04 3.62 -11.06
C LYS A 30 -2.93 2.53 -12.10
N VAL A 31 -2.20 1.47 -11.77
CA VAL A 31 -2.07 0.31 -12.67
C VAL A 31 -3.44 -0.34 -12.91
N LEU A 32 -4.20 -0.55 -11.84
CA LEU A 32 -5.52 -1.15 -11.97
C LEU A 32 -6.45 -0.26 -12.81
N MET A 33 -6.36 1.04 -12.62
CA MET A 33 -7.16 1.97 -13.41
C MET A 33 -6.78 1.94 -14.88
N ALA A 34 -5.48 1.86 -15.16
CA ALA A 34 -4.99 1.88 -16.53
C ALA A 34 -5.25 0.58 -17.28
N TYR A 35 -4.98 -0.56 -16.63
CA TYR A 35 -5.03 -1.86 -17.29
C TYR A 35 -6.38 -2.53 -17.18
N LEU A 36 -7.11 -2.32 -16.08
CA LEU A 36 -8.39 -2.97 -15.87
C LEU A 36 -9.56 -2.00 -15.93
N ASN A 37 -9.28 -0.76 -16.28
CA ASN A 37 -10.33 0.24 -16.48
C ASN A 37 -11.15 0.51 -15.22
N MET A 38 -10.55 0.34 -14.07
CA MET A 38 -11.24 0.60 -12.82
C MET A 38 -11.25 2.08 -12.51
N THR A 39 -12.28 2.52 -11.79
CA THR A 39 -12.26 3.84 -11.17
C THR A 39 -11.38 3.77 -9.93
N GLU A 40 -11.02 4.95 -9.39
CA GLU A 40 -10.19 4.95 -8.19
C GLU A 40 -10.87 4.24 -7.03
N PRO A 41 -12.16 4.49 -6.72
CA PRO A 41 -12.82 3.73 -5.66
C PRO A 41 -12.82 2.23 -5.91
N GLN A 42 -12.99 1.81 -7.16
CA GLN A 42 -12.97 0.39 -7.49
C GLN A 42 -11.58 -0.21 -7.26
N ALA A 43 -10.53 0.50 -7.67
CA ALA A 43 -9.17 0.03 -7.45
C ALA A 43 -8.85 -0.08 -5.96
N HIS A 44 -9.27 0.91 -5.19
CA HIS A 44 -9.09 0.87 -3.75
C HIS A 44 -9.81 -0.34 -3.13
N GLN A 45 -11.06 -0.54 -3.50
CA GLN A 45 -11.84 -1.67 -2.99
C GLN A 45 -11.22 -3.00 -3.39
N PHE A 46 -10.69 -3.08 -4.60
CA PHE A 46 -10.03 -4.31 -5.05
C PHE A 46 -8.87 -4.66 -4.12
N ILE A 47 -8.01 -3.68 -3.83
CA ILE A 47 -6.86 -3.92 -2.97
C ILE A 47 -7.31 -4.31 -1.56
N VAL A 48 -8.29 -3.61 -1.01
CA VAL A 48 -8.79 -3.89 0.33
C VAL A 48 -9.37 -5.31 0.40
N LYS A 49 -10.20 -5.68 -0.56
CA LYS A 49 -10.84 -6.99 -0.56
C LYS A 49 -9.82 -8.11 -0.72
N GLN A 50 -8.85 -7.92 -1.60
CA GLN A 50 -7.80 -8.93 -1.78
C GLN A 50 -6.99 -9.11 -0.50
N ALA A 51 -6.65 -7.99 0.14
CA ALA A 51 -5.89 -8.04 1.39
C ALA A 51 -6.67 -8.82 2.46
N MET A 52 -7.96 -8.56 2.56
CA MET A 52 -8.80 -9.27 3.52
C MET A 52 -8.94 -10.75 3.18
N ASN A 53 -9.20 -11.06 1.92
CA ASN A 53 -9.43 -12.44 1.49
C ASN A 53 -8.17 -13.29 1.64
N LEU A 54 -7.02 -12.72 1.33
CA LEU A 54 -5.76 -13.44 1.39
C LEU A 54 -5.06 -13.28 2.73
N ARG A 55 -5.62 -12.49 3.64
CA ARG A 55 -5.04 -12.20 4.94
C ARG A 55 -3.62 -11.66 4.80
N ARG A 56 -3.46 -10.73 3.87
CA ARG A 56 -2.19 -10.08 3.62
C ARG A 56 -2.35 -8.57 3.77
N SER A 57 -1.23 -7.87 3.89
CA SER A 57 -1.29 -6.42 3.95
C SER A 57 -1.63 -5.83 2.58
N LYS A 58 -2.14 -4.60 2.60
CA LYS A 58 -2.42 -3.91 1.34
C LYS A 58 -1.14 -3.70 0.54
N VAL A 59 -0.01 -3.52 1.23
CA VAL A 59 1.28 -3.35 0.57
C VAL A 59 1.64 -4.63 -0.19
N ASP A 60 1.44 -5.79 0.43
CA ASP A 60 1.70 -7.05 -0.25
C ASP A 60 0.87 -7.18 -1.53
N ILE A 61 -0.40 -6.81 -1.44
CA ILE A 61 -1.27 -6.85 -2.61
C ILE A 61 -0.78 -5.87 -3.68
N ALA A 62 -0.41 -4.66 -3.26
CA ALA A 62 0.08 -3.65 -4.19
C ALA A 62 1.35 -4.13 -4.90
N GLU A 63 2.27 -4.73 -4.17
CA GLU A 63 3.49 -5.26 -4.77
C GLU A 63 3.18 -6.35 -5.78
N GLY A 64 2.23 -7.22 -5.46
CA GLY A 64 1.82 -8.26 -6.40
C GLY A 64 1.24 -7.69 -7.68
N ILE A 65 0.41 -6.65 -7.55
CA ILE A 65 -0.18 -5.99 -8.70
C ILE A 65 0.91 -5.38 -9.57
N LEU A 66 1.85 -4.67 -8.95
CA LEU A 66 2.92 -4.03 -9.70
C LEU A 66 3.79 -5.06 -10.41
N LYS A 67 4.10 -6.16 -9.75
CA LYS A 67 4.87 -7.22 -10.38
C LYS A 67 4.15 -7.84 -11.57
N THR A 68 2.84 -7.95 -11.46
CA THR A 68 2.04 -8.56 -12.51
C THR A 68 1.95 -7.67 -13.76
N TYR A 69 1.79 -6.37 -13.56
CA TYR A 69 1.47 -5.47 -14.67
C TYR A 69 2.62 -4.59 -15.11
N GLU A 70 3.65 -4.39 -14.28
CA GLU A 70 4.77 -3.51 -14.62
C GLU A 70 6.04 -4.25 -15.01
N LEU A 71 5.94 -5.51 -15.29
CA LEU A 71 7.14 -6.28 -15.71
C LEU A 71 7.67 -5.82 -17.06
#